data_4a61244d1d0d50353e8cb6b5244f4409
#
_entry.id   4a61244d1d0d50353e8cb6b5244f4409
#
_cell.length_a   1.000
_cell.length_b   1.000
_cell.length_c   1.000
_cell.angle_alpha   90.00
_cell.angle_beta   90.00
_cell.angle_gamma   90.00
#
_symmetry.space_group_name_H-M   'P 1'
#
loop_
_entity.id
_entity.type
_entity.pdbx_description
1 polymer ?
#
loop_
_entity_poly.entity_id
_entity_poly.type
_entity_poly.pdbx_seq_one_letter_code
_entity_poly.pdbx_strand_id
1 'polypeptide(L)'
;MAGLLAAGAALLAAWGASPPVASAAAKVKTTSFSLWESHNGGPVGDAMSALVAKFDRSQKQVHVSIDVTKASTKLLAAVAAGDPPVLAEISHYDGTYVKGHALLSWNSLIKGDKELSKSNFVPAVWQNGEVGGQRYRLQTDAKVSIVDYNKTLFQKAGIAAPPTTWTQLATDAAKLKAVGVIPIGWKDSSAHILPAFMSNGGTMLKGGNSVGTAVDFNTPAGVTTFSYFRTLYAAGELIIDHGTALREDLAAGKVAMIDGTSAGYQKTLDAVAGKFPVGAFVEPAGSTGHAYNLVQGLGFVLPKADTHTEAEAALRFVNWWFEPAQQVYWAEHTGYPPETRAGIAAMPKSFLASHPGEAATIKGLTSPTTFPRPVSDSYKEVQSALDATFLEIVTGKESVSTGLATLDKTGDSYMSGASAL
;
A
#
# COMPACT_ATOMS: atom_id res chain seq x y z
N MET A 1 -7.58 104.44 -36.40
CA MET A 1 -7.33 103.90 -37.73
C MET A 1 -7.25 102.36 -37.57
N ALA A 2 -8.21 101.75 -38.15
CA ALA A 2 -8.28 100.44 -38.77
C ALA A 2 -7.25 99.39 -38.26
N GLY A 3 -7.70 98.42 -37.87
CA GLY A 3 -8.64 97.42 -37.79
C GLY A 3 -8.44 96.08 -38.19
N LEU A 4 -8.35 95.08 -38.45
CA LEU A 4 -8.85 93.84 -39.00
C LEU A 4 -8.88 92.67 -38.05
N LEU A 5 -10.05 92.16 -37.89
CA LEU A 5 -10.36 90.84 -37.29
C LEU A 5 -10.00 89.73 -38.23
N ALA A 6 -9.38 88.69 -37.79
CA ALA A 6 -9.32 87.36 -38.45
C ALA A 6 -9.87 86.28 -37.54
N ALA A 7 -10.97 85.70 -38.01
CA ALA A 7 -11.61 84.58 -37.32
C ALA A 7 -10.86 83.29 -37.68
N GLY A 8 -10.45 82.52 -36.65
CA GLY A 8 -9.89 81.18 -36.73
C GLY A 8 -10.92 80.13 -36.31
N ALA A 9 -11.36 79.31 -37.27
CA ALA A 9 -12.25 78.18 -36.98
C ALA A 9 -11.51 77.05 -36.34
N ALA A 10 -11.94 76.66 -35.13
CA ALA A 10 -11.44 75.45 -34.42
C ALA A 10 -12.23 74.23 -34.92
N LEU A 11 -11.55 73.31 -35.57
CA LEU A 11 -12.05 71.95 -35.89
C LEU A 11 -11.84 71.07 -34.60
N LEU A 12 -12.92 70.75 -33.96
CA LEU A 12 -12.96 69.74 -32.94
C LEU A 12 -12.95 68.35 -33.58
N ALA A 13 -11.81 67.64 -33.50
CA ALA A 13 -11.72 66.23 -33.86
C ALA A 13 -12.34 65.40 -32.72
N ALA A 14 -13.51 64.82 -32.96
CA ALA A 14 -14.12 63.84 -32.09
C ALA A 14 -13.34 62.50 -32.16
N TRP A 15 -12.57 62.20 -31.14
CA TRP A 15 -12.01 60.88 -30.95
C TRP A 15 -13.13 59.93 -30.52
N GLY A 16 -13.55 59.04 -31.44
CA GLY A 16 -14.43 57.96 -31.14
C GLY A 16 -13.73 56.94 -30.20
N ALA A 17 -14.17 56.91 -28.95
CA ALA A 17 -13.78 55.85 -28.04
C ALA A 17 -14.45 54.56 -28.54
N SER A 18 -13.66 53.61 -29.05
CA SER A 18 -14.14 52.24 -29.30
C SER A 18 -14.57 51.62 -27.98
N PRO A 19 -15.72 50.96 -27.91
CA PRO A 19 -16.14 50.27 -26.69
C PRO A 19 -15.12 49.14 -26.37
N PRO A 20 -14.86 48.86 -25.07
CA PRO A 20 -13.97 47.76 -24.72
C PRO A 20 -14.58 46.46 -25.27
N VAL A 21 -13.84 45.77 -26.10
CA VAL A 21 -14.16 44.41 -26.51
C VAL A 21 -14.09 43.53 -25.28
N ALA A 22 -15.26 43.19 -24.70
CA ALA A 22 -15.35 42.20 -23.66
C ALA A 22 -14.80 40.90 -24.25
N SER A 23 -13.58 40.56 -23.88
CA SER A 23 -13.01 39.24 -24.13
C SER A 23 -13.93 38.23 -23.45
N ALA A 24 -14.75 37.55 -24.22
CA ALA A 24 -15.50 36.41 -23.71
C ALA A 24 -14.46 35.39 -23.25
N ALA A 25 -14.29 35.26 -21.94
CA ALA A 25 -13.47 34.22 -21.36
C ALA A 25 -13.98 32.88 -21.92
N ALA A 26 -13.16 32.24 -22.73
CA ALA A 26 -13.49 30.96 -23.32
C ALA A 26 -13.89 30.03 -22.16
N LYS A 27 -15.11 29.48 -22.20
CA LYS A 27 -15.56 28.50 -21.20
C LYS A 27 -14.58 27.35 -21.21
N VAL A 28 -13.82 27.17 -20.14
CA VAL A 28 -12.93 26.04 -19.96
C VAL A 28 -13.81 24.79 -20.06
N LYS A 29 -13.56 23.94 -21.05
CA LYS A 29 -14.27 22.66 -21.18
C LYS A 29 -13.78 21.75 -20.06
N THR A 30 -14.64 21.45 -19.10
CA THR A 30 -14.35 20.50 -18.02
C THR A 30 -14.45 19.09 -18.56
N THR A 31 -13.41 18.28 -18.35
CA THR A 31 -13.42 16.83 -18.61
C THR A 31 -13.81 16.12 -17.32
N SER A 32 -14.85 15.28 -17.36
CA SER A 32 -15.29 14.51 -16.21
C SER A 32 -14.94 13.04 -16.39
N PHE A 33 -14.54 12.38 -15.32
CA PHE A 33 -14.32 10.93 -15.33
C PHE A 33 -14.72 10.28 -14.00
N SER A 34 -14.95 8.94 -14.02
CA SER A 34 -15.22 8.15 -12.82
C SER A 34 -13.96 7.47 -12.30
N LEU A 35 -13.80 7.50 -10.97
CA LEU A 35 -12.84 6.73 -10.20
C LEU A 35 -13.57 5.61 -9.45
N TRP A 36 -13.24 4.36 -9.75
CA TRP A 36 -13.68 3.25 -8.92
C TRP A 36 -12.79 3.10 -7.70
N GLU A 37 -13.36 3.43 -6.54
CA GLU A 37 -12.73 3.40 -5.23
C GLU A 37 -13.08 2.08 -4.52
N SER A 38 -12.09 1.42 -3.89
CA SER A 38 -12.23 0.08 -3.33
C SER A 38 -12.30 0.00 -1.79
N HIS A 39 -12.20 1.12 -1.06
CA HIS A 39 -12.14 1.12 0.41
C HIS A 39 -13.51 0.99 1.10
N ASN A 40 -14.62 1.11 0.38
CA ASN A 40 -15.99 0.93 0.89
C ASN A 40 -16.35 1.83 2.10
N GLY A 41 -15.86 3.08 2.13
CA GLY A 41 -16.14 4.04 3.20
C GLY A 41 -15.18 3.93 4.40
N GLY A 42 -15.61 4.49 5.55
CA GLY A 42 -14.78 4.64 6.74
C GLY A 42 -13.67 5.68 6.55
N PRO A 43 -12.71 5.80 7.49
CA PRO A 43 -11.69 6.86 7.45
C PRO A 43 -10.92 6.94 6.12
N VAL A 44 -10.69 5.81 5.48
CA VAL A 44 -9.96 5.76 4.19
C VAL A 44 -10.82 6.28 3.05
N GLY A 45 -12.09 5.83 2.93
CA GLY A 45 -13.02 6.35 1.93
C GLY A 45 -13.36 7.82 2.16
N ASP A 46 -13.44 8.26 3.41
CA ASP A 46 -13.66 9.66 3.78
C ASP A 46 -12.47 10.53 3.36
N ALA A 47 -11.23 10.07 3.59
CA ALA A 47 -10.01 10.76 3.16
C ALA A 47 -9.91 10.83 1.63
N MET A 48 -10.26 9.75 0.91
CA MET A 48 -10.35 9.73 -0.55
C MET A 48 -11.34 10.78 -1.06
N SER A 49 -12.55 10.78 -0.50
CA SER A 49 -13.61 11.73 -0.86
C SER A 49 -13.18 13.19 -0.60
N ALA A 50 -12.51 13.44 0.53
CA ALA A 50 -12.00 14.75 0.87
C ALA A 50 -10.92 15.24 -0.10
N LEU A 51 -9.99 14.35 -0.49
CA LEU A 51 -8.94 14.66 -1.46
C LEU A 51 -9.54 14.91 -2.85
N VAL A 52 -10.46 14.09 -3.33
CA VAL A 52 -11.14 14.34 -4.62
C VAL A 52 -11.86 15.68 -4.60
N ALA A 53 -12.64 15.99 -3.55
CA ALA A 53 -13.29 17.28 -3.42
C ALA A 53 -12.30 18.47 -3.32
N LYS A 54 -11.12 18.26 -2.72
CA LYS A 54 -10.04 19.26 -2.69
C LYS A 54 -9.45 19.50 -4.08
N PHE A 55 -9.21 18.43 -4.84
CA PHE A 55 -8.77 18.51 -6.22
C PHE A 55 -9.75 19.29 -7.10
N ASP A 56 -11.03 18.93 -7.08
CA ASP A 56 -12.07 19.58 -7.86
C ASP A 56 -12.22 21.08 -7.54
N ARG A 57 -12.03 21.47 -6.27
CA ARG A 57 -12.02 22.88 -5.88
C ARG A 57 -10.79 23.64 -6.33
N SER A 58 -9.64 22.96 -6.52
CA SER A 58 -8.37 23.60 -6.84
C SER A 58 -8.25 24.04 -8.30
N GLN A 59 -9.07 23.49 -9.20
CA GLN A 59 -9.02 23.74 -10.63
C GLN A 59 -10.42 23.62 -11.26
N LYS A 60 -10.54 23.88 -12.59
CA LYS A 60 -11.81 23.89 -13.34
C LYS A 60 -11.78 22.98 -14.58
N GLN A 61 -10.68 22.30 -14.83
CA GLN A 61 -10.46 21.55 -16.06
C GLN A 61 -10.89 20.10 -15.98
N VAL A 62 -10.87 19.53 -14.76
CA VAL A 62 -11.19 18.14 -14.51
C VAL A 62 -12.18 18.04 -13.36
N HIS A 63 -13.13 17.12 -13.47
CA HIS A 63 -14.04 16.75 -12.40
C HIS A 63 -13.98 15.23 -12.21
N VAL A 64 -13.80 14.79 -10.96
CA VAL A 64 -13.70 13.38 -10.60
C VAL A 64 -14.94 12.95 -9.82
N SER A 65 -15.68 11.97 -10.33
CA SER A 65 -16.75 11.30 -9.60
C SER A 65 -16.24 10.00 -9.00
N ILE A 66 -16.61 9.72 -7.74
CA ILE A 66 -16.23 8.49 -7.05
C ILE A 66 -17.37 7.48 -7.12
N ASP A 67 -17.06 6.27 -7.59
CA ASP A 67 -17.94 5.11 -7.51
C ASP A 67 -17.32 4.09 -6.54
N VAL A 68 -17.93 3.92 -5.37
CA VAL A 68 -17.46 2.95 -4.37
C VAL A 68 -17.83 1.54 -4.84
N THR A 69 -16.82 0.75 -5.20
CA THR A 69 -17.04 -0.60 -5.72
C THR A 69 -15.82 -1.50 -5.51
N LYS A 70 -16.04 -2.81 -5.54
CA LYS A 70 -14.96 -3.82 -5.50
C LYS A 70 -14.29 -3.92 -6.88
N ALA A 71 -13.50 -2.91 -7.25
CA ALA A 71 -12.85 -2.81 -8.57
C ALA A 71 -12.05 -4.07 -8.92
N SER A 72 -11.28 -4.62 -7.97
CA SER A 72 -10.49 -5.85 -8.18
C SER A 72 -11.31 -7.11 -8.54
N THR A 73 -12.63 -7.08 -8.46
CA THR A 73 -13.49 -8.22 -8.87
C THR A 73 -14.37 -7.92 -10.09
N LYS A 74 -14.60 -6.63 -10.38
CA LYS A 74 -15.55 -6.21 -11.42
C LYS A 74 -14.86 -5.67 -12.67
N LEU A 75 -13.60 -5.24 -12.58
CA LEU A 75 -12.93 -4.48 -13.63
C LEU A 75 -12.82 -5.27 -14.95
N LEU A 76 -12.45 -6.54 -14.90
CA LEU A 76 -12.35 -7.38 -16.11
C LEU A 76 -13.69 -7.47 -16.87
N ALA A 77 -14.78 -7.64 -16.12
CA ALA A 77 -16.12 -7.69 -16.71
C ALA A 77 -16.53 -6.34 -17.32
N ALA A 78 -16.21 -5.24 -16.66
CA ALA A 78 -16.50 -3.89 -17.17
C ALA A 78 -15.71 -3.57 -18.44
N VAL A 79 -14.43 -3.95 -18.49
CA VAL A 79 -13.60 -3.80 -19.70
C VAL A 79 -14.17 -4.66 -20.84
N ALA A 80 -14.55 -5.90 -20.58
CA ALA A 80 -15.17 -6.79 -21.59
C ALA A 80 -16.53 -6.28 -22.09
N ALA A 81 -17.27 -5.57 -21.24
CA ALA A 81 -18.54 -4.93 -21.61
C ALA A 81 -18.36 -3.60 -22.37
N GLY A 82 -17.13 -3.09 -22.47
CA GLY A 82 -16.85 -1.78 -23.10
C GLY A 82 -17.26 -0.56 -22.27
N ASP A 83 -17.48 -0.74 -20.96
CA ASP A 83 -17.92 0.32 -20.02
C ASP A 83 -17.06 0.33 -18.74
N PRO A 84 -15.73 0.42 -18.83
CA PRO A 84 -14.87 0.53 -17.67
C PRO A 84 -14.84 1.97 -17.14
N PRO A 85 -14.47 2.17 -15.84
CA PRO A 85 -14.11 3.50 -15.34
C PRO A 85 -12.82 3.98 -16.02
N VAL A 86 -12.58 5.28 -15.99
CA VAL A 86 -11.31 5.83 -16.51
C VAL A 86 -10.15 5.54 -15.55
N LEU A 87 -10.42 5.59 -14.25
CA LEU A 87 -9.45 5.30 -13.20
C LEU A 87 -10.04 4.30 -12.20
N ALA A 88 -9.27 3.34 -11.74
CA ALA A 88 -9.71 2.40 -10.73
C ALA A 88 -8.59 2.09 -9.73
N GLU A 89 -8.96 1.81 -8.49
CA GLU A 89 -8.06 1.23 -7.51
C GLU A 89 -8.20 -0.29 -7.50
N ILE A 90 -7.11 -0.98 -7.80
CA ILE A 90 -7.07 -2.44 -7.69
C ILE A 90 -5.95 -2.89 -6.74
N SER A 91 -6.12 -4.10 -6.21
CA SER A 91 -5.07 -4.78 -5.46
C SER A 91 -4.03 -5.40 -6.41
N HIS A 92 -3.08 -6.11 -5.84
CA HIS A 92 -1.87 -6.67 -6.46
C HIS A 92 -2.07 -7.80 -7.50
N TYR A 93 -3.24 -7.94 -8.11
CA TYR A 93 -3.50 -8.94 -9.16
C TYR A 93 -3.18 -8.42 -10.57
N ASP A 94 -2.13 -7.61 -10.68
CA ASP A 94 -1.74 -6.94 -11.93
C ASP A 94 -1.54 -7.93 -13.09
N GLY A 95 -0.94 -9.10 -12.83
CA GLY A 95 -0.73 -10.15 -13.83
C GLY A 95 -2.01 -10.60 -14.54
N THR A 96 -3.08 -10.83 -13.79
CA THR A 96 -4.38 -11.24 -14.35
C THR A 96 -4.95 -10.17 -15.29
N TYR A 97 -4.87 -8.89 -14.90
CA TYR A 97 -5.38 -7.80 -15.72
C TYR A 97 -4.51 -7.54 -16.95
N VAL A 98 -3.18 -7.66 -16.81
CA VAL A 98 -2.24 -7.49 -17.94
C VAL A 98 -2.42 -8.61 -18.96
N LYS A 99 -2.53 -9.87 -18.52
CA LYS A 99 -2.82 -11.01 -19.38
C LYS A 99 -4.18 -10.88 -20.10
N GLY A 100 -5.17 -10.33 -19.40
CA GLY A 100 -6.49 -10.02 -19.96
C GLY A 100 -6.53 -8.78 -20.85
N HIS A 101 -5.39 -8.11 -21.10
CA HIS A 101 -5.30 -6.86 -21.86
C HIS A 101 -6.28 -5.78 -21.38
N ALA A 102 -6.56 -5.77 -20.08
CA ALA A 102 -7.57 -4.89 -19.49
C ALA A 102 -7.04 -3.53 -19.03
N LEU A 103 -5.71 -3.34 -19.03
CA LEU A 103 -5.06 -2.14 -18.55
C LEU A 103 -4.22 -1.45 -19.62
N LEU A 104 -4.15 -0.13 -19.55
CA LEU A 104 -3.18 0.70 -20.27
C LEU A 104 -1.94 0.90 -19.39
N SER A 105 -0.76 0.94 -20.03
CA SER A 105 0.48 1.27 -19.34
C SER A 105 0.58 2.79 -19.09
N TRP A 106 1.03 3.16 -17.89
CA TRP A 106 1.35 4.54 -17.53
C TRP A 106 2.60 5.08 -18.23
N ASN A 107 3.49 4.23 -18.78
CA ASN A 107 4.83 4.60 -19.22
C ASN A 107 4.86 5.81 -20.19
N SER A 108 3.94 5.86 -21.15
CA SER A 108 3.89 6.97 -22.11
C SER A 108 3.40 8.27 -21.49
N LEU A 109 2.42 8.18 -20.57
CA LEU A 109 1.81 9.33 -19.92
C LEU A 109 2.74 10.01 -18.91
N ILE A 110 3.52 9.20 -18.15
CA ILE A 110 4.42 9.70 -17.10
C ILE A 110 5.85 9.95 -17.59
N LYS A 111 6.09 9.85 -18.91
CA LYS A 111 7.43 10.05 -19.47
C LYS A 111 7.93 11.47 -19.21
N GLY A 112 9.03 11.58 -18.44
CA GLY A 112 9.62 12.88 -18.10
C GLY A 112 8.95 13.58 -16.90
N ASP A 113 7.92 12.98 -16.32
CA ASP A 113 7.29 13.46 -15.10
C ASP A 113 8.25 13.31 -13.90
N LYS A 114 8.32 14.31 -13.04
CA LYS A 114 9.21 14.30 -11.87
C LYS A 114 8.52 13.68 -10.65
N GLU A 115 7.25 13.96 -10.47
CA GLU A 115 6.46 13.41 -9.35
C GLU A 115 6.22 11.92 -9.56
N LEU A 116 5.78 11.52 -10.74
CA LEU A 116 5.53 10.12 -11.11
C LEU A 116 6.79 9.45 -11.68
N SER A 117 7.90 9.52 -10.96
CA SER A 117 9.19 9.00 -11.43
C SER A 117 9.80 7.97 -10.47
N LYS A 118 10.59 7.06 -11.02
CA LYS A 118 11.37 6.08 -10.24
C LYS A 118 12.26 6.73 -9.17
N SER A 119 12.75 7.93 -9.41
CA SER A 119 13.61 8.66 -8.47
C SER A 119 12.83 9.24 -7.28
N ASN A 120 11.55 9.53 -7.44
CA ASN A 120 10.71 10.07 -6.37
C ASN A 120 10.02 8.98 -5.54
N PHE A 121 9.60 7.87 -6.15
CA PHE A 121 8.97 6.78 -5.41
C PHE A 121 9.95 5.98 -4.55
N VAL A 122 9.46 5.40 -3.46
CA VAL A 122 10.16 4.36 -2.72
C VAL A 122 10.41 3.17 -3.66
N PRO A 123 11.62 2.60 -3.71
CA PRO A 123 11.97 1.59 -4.71
C PRO A 123 11.04 0.39 -4.79
N ALA A 124 10.68 -0.21 -3.64
CA ALA A 124 9.77 -1.35 -3.60
C ALA A 124 8.34 -0.97 -4.04
N VAL A 125 7.87 0.23 -3.70
CA VAL A 125 6.58 0.75 -4.15
C VAL A 125 6.60 0.98 -5.66
N TRP A 126 7.69 1.55 -6.18
CA TRP A 126 7.83 1.72 -7.62
C TRP A 126 7.80 0.40 -8.38
N GLN A 127 8.51 -0.62 -7.90
CA GLN A 127 8.54 -1.95 -8.52
C GLN A 127 7.17 -2.66 -8.43
N ASN A 128 6.39 -2.36 -7.40
CA ASN A 128 5.07 -2.96 -7.19
C ASN A 128 4.05 -2.34 -8.17
N GLY A 129 3.65 -3.08 -9.20
CA GLY A 129 2.78 -2.59 -10.29
C GLY A 129 3.51 -2.48 -11.64
N GLU A 130 4.75 -2.99 -11.70
CA GLU A 130 5.49 -3.18 -12.94
C GLU A 130 5.38 -4.64 -13.39
N VAL A 131 4.98 -4.84 -14.63
CA VAL A 131 4.86 -6.17 -15.25
C VAL A 131 5.54 -6.10 -16.62
N GLY A 132 6.54 -6.97 -16.86
CA GLY A 132 7.26 -7.00 -18.14
C GLY A 132 7.93 -5.66 -18.52
N GLY A 133 8.41 -4.88 -17.56
CA GLY A 133 9.02 -3.56 -17.79
C GLY A 133 8.02 -2.44 -18.08
N GLN A 134 6.73 -2.73 -18.01
CA GLN A 134 5.64 -1.77 -18.16
C GLN A 134 4.98 -1.49 -16.82
N ARG A 135 4.68 -0.23 -16.55
CA ARG A 135 3.98 0.18 -15.34
C ARG A 135 2.48 0.22 -15.57
N TYR A 136 1.77 -0.62 -14.87
CA TYR A 136 0.31 -0.69 -14.94
C TYR A 136 -0.38 -0.11 -13.72
N ARG A 137 0.30 -0.06 -12.57
CA ARG A 137 -0.27 0.45 -11.33
C ARG A 137 0.65 1.47 -10.64
N LEU A 138 0.07 2.56 -10.16
CA LEU A 138 0.70 3.53 -9.25
C LEU A 138 0.06 3.34 -7.88
N GLN A 139 0.84 2.88 -6.92
CA GLN A 139 0.35 2.51 -5.60
C GLN A 139 -0.12 3.73 -4.79
N THR A 140 -1.24 3.60 -4.08
CA THR A 140 -1.91 4.69 -3.35
C THR A 140 -2.03 4.43 -1.85
N ASP A 141 -1.88 3.17 -1.42
CA ASP A 141 -2.03 2.76 -0.02
C ASP A 141 -0.98 1.70 0.36
N ALA A 142 0.29 2.04 0.14
CA ALA A 142 1.40 1.16 0.51
C ALA A 142 1.33 0.79 1.99
N LYS A 143 1.44 -0.49 2.29
CA LYS A 143 1.56 -1.00 3.66
C LYS A 143 2.58 -2.12 3.71
N VAL A 144 3.19 -2.27 4.88
CA VAL A 144 4.13 -3.32 5.23
C VAL A 144 3.73 -3.95 6.56
N SER A 145 4.26 -5.12 6.86
CA SER A 145 4.05 -5.77 8.15
C SER A 145 4.80 -5.04 9.24
N ILE A 146 4.14 -4.86 10.37
CA ILE A 146 4.68 -4.34 11.63
C ILE A 146 4.13 -5.17 12.78
N VAL A 147 4.74 -5.05 13.95
CA VAL A 147 4.26 -5.69 15.19
C VAL A 147 3.81 -4.61 16.15
N ASP A 148 2.53 -4.65 16.53
CA ASP A 148 1.95 -3.78 17.57
C ASP A 148 2.16 -4.43 18.93
N TYR A 149 2.54 -3.67 19.97
CA TYR A 149 2.79 -4.24 21.28
C TYR A 149 2.34 -3.36 22.44
N ASN A 150 2.01 -4.00 23.57
CA ASN A 150 1.68 -3.36 24.82
C ASN A 150 2.96 -2.99 25.59
N LYS A 151 3.29 -1.68 25.62
CA LYS A 151 4.50 -1.17 26.31
C LYS A 151 4.49 -1.48 27.81
N THR A 152 3.33 -1.49 28.45
CA THR A 152 3.22 -1.79 29.87
C THR A 152 3.59 -3.25 30.18
N LEU A 153 3.16 -4.20 29.34
CA LEU A 153 3.51 -5.61 29.50
C LEU A 153 5.00 -5.86 29.22
N PHE A 154 5.58 -5.18 28.21
CA PHE A 154 7.03 -5.24 27.97
C PHE A 154 7.82 -4.72 29.16
N GLN A 155 7.43 -3.58 29.73
CA GLN A 155 8.07 -3.04 30.93
C GLN A 155 7.92 -4.01 32.14
N LYS A 156 6.74 -4.59 32.36
CA LYS A 156 6.49 -5.59 33.43
C LYS A 156 7.38 -6.81 33.26
N ALA A 157 7.65 -7.24 32.03
CA ALA A 157 8.53 -8.36 31.70
C ALA A 157 10.03 -8.00 31.71
N GLY A 158 10.40 -6.76 32.01
CA GLY A 158 11.79 -6.30 32.02
C GLY A 158 12.38 -6.15 30.59
N ILE A 159 11.54 -5.95 29.58
CA ILE A 159 11.95 -5.75 28.18
C ILE A 159 12.08 -4.26 27.94
N ALA A 160 13.31 -3.78 27.79
CA ALA A 160 13.60 -2.34 27.66
C ALA A 160 13.32 -1.78 26.25
N ALA A 161 13.41 -2.61 25.21
CA ALA A 161 13.20 -2.23 23.82
C ALA A 161 12.61 -3.40 23.01
N PRO A 162 11.91 -3.12 21.88
CA PRO A 162 11.42 -4.16 21.00
C PRO A 162 12.55 -5.05 20.46
N PRO A 163 12.27 -6.36 20.23
CA PRO A 163 13.26 -7.28 19.67
C PRO A 163 13.63 -6.89 18.24
N THR A 164 14.91 -7.02 17.90
CA THR A 164 15.45 -6.74 16.57
C THR A 164 15.79 -7.99 15.78
N THR A 165 15.81 -9.16 16.45
CA THR A 165 16.03 -10.47 15.81
C THR A 165 14.97 -11.47 16.28
N TRP A 166 14.71 -12.51 15.47
CA TRP A 166 13.79 -13.60 15.85
C TRP A 166 14.25 -14.34 17.11
N THR A 167 15.56 -14.47 17.31
CA THR A 167 16.13 -15.05 18.53
C THR A 167 15.80 -14.19 19.76
N GLN A 168 15.93 -12.88 19.66
CA GLN A 168 15.57 -11.96 20.73
C GLN A 168 14.07 -11.99 20.99
N LEU A 169 13.24 -12.07 19.94
CA LEU A 169 11.79 -12.18 20.06
C LEU A 169 11.41 -13.45 20.86
N ALA A 170 12.02 -14.61 20.58
CA ALA A 170 11.78 -15.83 21.36
C ALA A 170 12.22 -15.68 22.84
N THR A 171 13.36 -15.03 23.10
CA THR A 171 13.82 -14.73 24.46
C THR A 171 12.83 -13.83 25.20
N ASP A 172 12.32 -12.80 24.53
CA ASP A 172 11.35 -11.87 25.11
C ASP A 172 9.97 -12.51 25.26
N ALA A 173 9.60 -13.44 24.36
CA ALA A 173 8.39 -14.25 24.51
C ALA A 173 8.41 -15.05 25.80
N ALA A 174 9.51 -15.73 26.14
CA ALA A 174 9.64 -16.45 27.38
C ALA A 174 9.48 -15.53 28.61
N LYS A 175 10.04 -14.30 28.60
CA LYS A 175 9.86 -13.32 29.70
C LYS A 175 8.39 -12.86 29.81
N LEU A 176 7.71 -12.61 28.71
CA LEU A 176 6.30 -12.23 28.70
C LEU A 176 5.41 -13.36 29.23
N LYS A 177 5.69 -14.58 28.82
CA LYS A 177 4.99 -15.76 29.38
C LYS A 177 5.18 -15.89 30.89
N ALA A 178 6.37 -15.61 31.40
CA ALA A 178 6.67 -15.66 32.83
C ALA A 178 5.86 -14.62 33.64
N VAL A 179 5.40 -13.53 33.04
CA VAL A 179 4.51 -12.57 33.71
C VAL A 179 3.01 -12.86 33.49
N GLY A 180 2.68 -14.01 32.90
CA GLY A 180 1.33 -14.56 32.86
C GLY A 180 0.50 -14.12 31.66
N VAL A 181 1.12 -13.69 30.56
CA VAL A 181 0.43 -13.30 29.31
C VAL A 181 0.86 -14.18 28.14
N ILE A 182 0.03 -14.32 27.13
CA ILE A 182 0.43 -14.92 25.85
C ILE A 182 1.34 -13.91 25.15
N PRO A 183 2.58 -14.28 24.79
CA PRO A 183 3.52 -13.33 24.23
C PRO A 183 3.09 -12.77 22.87
N ILE A 184 2.67 -13.64 21.94
CA ILE A 184 2.57 -13.33 20.53
C ILE A 184 1.21 -13.77 19.98
N GLY A 185 0.49 -12.89 19.32
CA GLY A 185 -0.61 -13.20 18.43
C GLY A 185 -0.16 -13.01 16.97
N TRP A 186 -0.32 -14.02 16.13
CA TRP A 186 0.10 -14.00 14.74
C TRP A 186 -1.06 -14.33 13.82
N LYS A 187 -1.11 -13.67 12.66
CA LYS A 187 -2.13 -13.97 11.65
C LYS A 187 -1.76 -15.18 10.81
N ASP A 188 -2.76 -15.91 10.41
CA ASP A 188 -2.68 -17.00 9.46
C ASP A 188 -2.61 -16.49 7.99
N SER A 189 -1.76 -15.52 7.73
CA SER A 189 -1.67 -14.87 6.42
C SER A 189 -0.25 -14.85 5.89
N SER A 190 -0.08 -15.30 4.65
CA SER A 190 1.20 -15.27 3.93
C SER A 190 1.86 -13.90 3.90
N ALA A 191 1.06 -12.84 3.93
CA ALA A 191 1.55 -11.47 4.03
C ALA A 191 2.41 -11.21 5.27
N HIS A 192 2.25 -12.03 6.30
CA HIS A 192 2.95 -11.94 7.58
C HIS A 192 3.96 -13.08 7.81
N ILE A 193 3.90 -14.16 7.01
CA ILE A 193 4.83 -15.28 7.07
C ILE A 193 6.02 -15.05 6.13
N LEU A 194 5.74 -14.52 4.94
CA LEU A 194 6.75 -14.30 3.91
C LEU A 194 7.89 -13.38 4.36
N PRO A 195 7.67 -12.28 5.10
CA PRO A 195 8.78 -11.49 5.65
C PRO A 195 9.70 -12.30 6.56
N ALA A 196 9.16 -13.13 7.46
CA ALA A 196 9.94 -14.00 8.31
C ALA A 196 10.72 -15.05 7.50
N PHE A 197 10.09 -15.68 6.52
CA PHE A 197 10.71 -16.64 5.62
C PHE A 197 11.86 -16.03 4.83
N MET A 198 11.65 -14.84 4.24
CA MET A 198 12.69 -14.12 3.49
C MET A 198 13.82 -13.65 4.41
N SER A 199 13.54 -13.25 5.65
CA SER A 199 14.56 -12.86 6.61
C SER A 199 15.47 -14.02 7.03
N ASN A 200 15.03 -15.25 6.82
CA ASN A 200 15.82 -16.47 6.97
C ASN A 200 16.49 -16.95 5.66
N GLY A 201 16.44 -16.14 4.61
CA GLY A 201 17.09 -16.41 3.32
C GLY A 201 16.23 -17.17 2.32
N GLY A 202 14.94 -17.34 2.59
CA GLY A 202 14.00 -17.93 1.65
C GLY A 202 13.64 -17.01 0.50
N THR A 203 13.28 -17.61 -0.63
CA THR A 203 12.68 -16.91 -1.77
C THR A 203 11.35 -17.60 -2.10
N MET A 204 10.33 -16.82 -2.40
CA MET A 204 9.02 -17.37 -2.69
C MET A 204 9.02 -18.22 -3.97
N LEU A 205 9.81 -17.82 -4.96
CA LEU A 205 9.90 -18.48 -6.26
C LEU A 205 11.34 -18.93 -6.51
N LYS A 206 11.50 -20.04 -7.22
CA LYS A 206 12.81 -20.50 -7.72
C LYS A 206 13.41 -19.44 -8.63
N GLY A 207 14.55 -18.90 -8.24
CA GLY A 207 15.21 -17.79 -8.95
C GLY A 207 14.95 -16.39 -8.40
N GLY A 208 14.12 -16.23 -7.37
CA GLY A 208 13.92 -14.94 -6.68
C GLY A 208 12.51 -14.71 -6.12
N ASN A 209 12.24 -13.47 -5.74
CA ASN A 209 10.97 -13.11 -5.09
C ASN A 209 9.95 -12.43 -6.04
N SER A 210 10.31 -12.19 -7.28
CA SER A 210 9.49 -11.38 -8.18
C SER A 210 8.99 -12.12 -9.43
N VAL A 211 9.79 -12.99 -10.00
CA VAL A 211 9.47 -13.73 -11.23
C VAL A 211 9.99 -15.16 -11.12
N GLY A 212 9.19 -16.14 -11.46
CA GLY A 212 9.56 -17.54 -11.48
C GLY A 212 8.40 -18.43 -11.92
N THR A 213 8.71 -19.66 -12.29
CA THR A 213 7.74 -20.66 -12.77
C THR A 213 7.46 -21.77 -11.76
N ALA A 214 8.07 -21.70 -10.59
CA ALA A 214 7.92 -22.68 -9.52
C ALA A 214 8.13 -22.01 -8.17
N VAL A 215 7.48 -22.53 -7.13
CA VAL A 215 7.67 -22.05 -5.74
C VAL A 215 8.89 -22.69 -5.09
N ASP A 216 9.39 -22.12 -3.97
CA ASP A 216 10.64 -22.52 -3.32
C ASP A 216 10.56 -22.45 -1.80
N PHE A 217 9.56 -23.09 -1.20
CA PHE A 217 9.36 -23.08 0.26
C PHE A 217 10.07 -24.24 0.97
N ASN A 218 10.27 -25.39 0.32
CA ASN A 218 10.91 -26.55 0.92
C ASN A 218 12.43 -26.43 0.94
N THR A 219 12.93 -25.46 1.65
CA THR A 219 14.33 -25.07 1.78
C THR A 219 14.75 -25.03 3.25
N PRO A 220 16.06 -24.95 3.55
CA PRO A 220 16.50 -24.72 4.95
C PRO A 220 15.88 -23.49 5.59
N ALA A 221 15.64 -22.43 4.84
CA ALA A 221 14.93 -21.23 5.30
C ALA A 221 13.48 -21.53 5.69
N GLY A 222 12.76 -22.31 4.88
CA GLY A 222 11.42 -22.78 5.16
C GLY A 222 11.38 -23.62 6.42
N VAL A 223 12.24 -24.64 6.52
CA VAL A 223 12.34 -25.48 7.71
C VAL A 223 12.61 -24.64 8.95
N THR A 224 13.56 -23.71 8.91
CA THR A 224 13.89 -22.83 10.03
C THR A 224 12.68 -22.00 10.44
N THR A 225 12.03 -21.35 9.48
CA THR A 225 10.90 -20.43 9.74
C THR A 225 9.69 -21.16 10.32
N PHE A 226 9.26 -22.22 9.67
CA PHE A 226 8.06 -22.94 10.11
C PHE A 226 8.28 -23.69 11.43
N SER A 227 9.51 -24.24 11.66
CA SER A 227 9.87 -24.83 12.95
C SER A 227 9.88 -23.81 14.07
N TYR A 228 10.33 -22.58 13.82
CA TYR A 228 10.32 -21.49 14.79
C TYR A 228 8.89 -21.18 15.27
N PHE A 229 7.96 -20.93 14.38
CA PHE A 229 6.57 -20.65 14.73
C PHE A 229 5.89 -21.86 15.42
N ARG A 230 6.14 -23.07 14.94
CA ARG A 230 5.65 -24.30 15.58
C ARG A 230 6.18 -24.44 17.03
N THR A 231 7.44 -24.14 17.26
CA THR A 231 8.03 -24.19 18.59
C THR A 231 7.37 -23.21 19.55
N LEU A 232 7.17 -21.97 19.14
CA LEU A 232 6.48 -20.96 19.94
C LEU A 232 5.02 -21.36 20.22
N TYR A 233 4.32 -21.91 19.23
CA TYR A 233 2.95 -22.39 19.40
C TYR A 233 2.86 -23.54 20.39
N ALA A 234 3.70 -24.56 20.23
CA ALA A 234 3.77 -25.70 21.12
C ALA A 234 4.17 -25.31 22.57
N ALA A 235 4.98 -24.27 22.71
CA ALA A 235 5.33 -23.70 24.02
C ALA A 235 4.18 -22.86 24.62
N GLY A 236 3.08 -22.60 23.93
CA GLY A 236 2.02 -21.68 24.35
C GLY A 236 2.47 -20.22 24.44
N GLU A 237 3.44 -19.86 23.61
CA GLU A 237 3.99 -18.51 23.46
C GLU A 237 3.41 -17.78 22.24
N LEU A 238 2.71 -18.51 21.39
CA LEU A 238 2.08 -18.02 20.18
C LEU A 238 0.64 -18.50 20.10
N ILE A 239 -0.28 -17.61 19.71
CA ILE A 239 -1.60 -17.95 19.19
C ILE A 239 -1.73 -17.50 17.73
N ILE A 240 -2.55 -18.22 16.98
CA ILE A 240 -2.90 -17.85 15.60
C ILE A 240 -4.38 -17.55 15.55
N ASP A 241 -4.74 -16.37 15.05
CA ASP A 241 -6.13 -15.94 14.90
C ASP A 241 -6.26 -14.82 13.86
N HIS A 242 -7.49 -14.38 13.61
CA HIS A 242 -7.78 -13.25 12.72
C HIS A 242 -7.42 -11.90 13.37
N GLY A 243 -7.05 -10.94 12.56
CA GLY A 243 -6.57 -9.65 13.02
C GLY A 243 -7.53 -8.86 13.93
N THR A 244 -8.85 -9.09 13.87
CA THR A 244 -9.82 -8.47 14.79
C THR A 244 -9.73 -9.12 16.18
N ALA A 245 -9.77 -10.44 16.27
CA ALA A 245 -9.64 -11.17 17.52
C ALA A 245 -8.29 -10.89 18.22
N LEU A 246 -7.20 -10.86 17.45
CA LEU A 246 -5.87 -10.52 18.00
C LEU A 246 -5.84 -9.11 18.59
N ARG A 247 -6.49 -8.12 17.96
CA ARG A 247 -6.59 -6.75 18.52
C ARG A 247 -7.42 -6.72 19.81
N GLU A 248 -8.51 -7.45 19.84
CA GLU A 248 -9.34 -7.58 21.06
C GLU A 248 -8.57 -8.23 22.20
N ASP A 249 -7.80 -9.27 21.92
CA ASP A 249 -6.95 -9.94 22.91
C ASP A 249 -5.79 -9.05 23.37
N LEU A 250 -5.16 -8.28 22.48
CA LEU A 250 -4.18 -7.26 22.87
C LEU A 250 -4.83 -6.20 23.77
N ALA A 251 -5.99 -5.67 23.38
CA ALA A 251 -6.73 -4.65 24.13
C ALA A 251 -7.21 -5.14 25.51
N ALA A 252 -7.47 -6.44 25.64
CA ALA A 252 -7.79 -7.09 26.91
C ALA A 252 -6.53 -7.43 27.75
N GLY A 253 -5.32 -7.21 27.21
CA GLY A 253 -4.07 -7.56 27.88
C GLY A 253 -3.79 -9.06 27.97
N LYS A 254 -4.49 -9.89 27.21
CA LYS A 254 -4.26 -11.34 27.13
C LYS A 254 -3.04 -11.69 26.30
N VAL A 255 -2.79 -10.89 25.24
CA VAL A 255 -1.64 -11.00 24.33
C VAL A 255 -0.76 -9.77 24.48
N ALA A 256 0.55 -9.94 24.50
CA ALA A 256 1.48 -8.82 24.68
C ALA A 256 1.85 -8.10 23.38
N MET A 257 1.93 -8.82 22.27
CA MET A 257 2.19 -8.25 20.95
C MET A 257 1.40 -9.00 19.88
N ILE A 258 1.04 -8.30 18.81
CA ILE A 258 0.36 -8.88 17.65
C ILE A 258 1.05 -8.45 16.37
N ASP A 259 1.09 -9.32 15.36
CA ASP A 259 1.47 -8.92 14.02
C ASP A 259 0.35 -8.08 13.38
N GLY A 260 0.74 -7.07 12.64
CA GLY A 260 -0.17 -6.10 12.07
C GLY A 260 0.36 -5.45 10.79
N THR A 261 -0.32 -4.41 10.39
CA THR A 261 0.11 -3.52 9.31
C THR A 261 -0.15 -2.08 9.72
N SER A 262 0.49 -1.11 9.08
CA SER A 262 0.24 0.31 9.34
C SER A 262 -1.25 0.66 9.28
N ALA A 263 -1.93 0.21 8.25
CA ALA A 263 -3.39 0.40 8.10
C ALA A 263 -4.23 -0.24 9.23
N GLY A 264 -3.65 -1.19 9.97
CA GLY A 264 -4.25 -1.82 11.15
C GLY A 264 -3.93 -1.12 12.45
N TYR A 265 -2.88 -0.30 12.51
CA TYR A 265 -2.39 0.29 13.74
C TYR A 265 -3.42 1.22 14.41
N GLN A 266 -4.09 2.08 13.65
CA GLN A 266 -5.16 2.93 14.21
C GLN A 266 -6.28 2.09 14.81
N LYS A 267 -6.69 1.00 14.14
CA LYS A 267 -7.70 0.07 14.68
C LYS A 267 -7.23 -0.62 15.98
N THR A 268 -5.93 -0.83 16.12
CA THR A 268 -5.35 -1.33 17.39
C THR A 268 -5.44 -0.26 18.49
N LEU A 269 -5.14 1.01 18.18
CA LEU A 269 -5.30 2.12 19.11
C LEU A 269 -6.76 2.28 19.57
N ASP A 270 -7.69 2.22 18.62
CA ASP A 270 -9.14 2.33 18.89
C ASP A 270 -9.63 1.19 19.80
N ALA A 271 -9.20 -0.04 19.56
CA ALA A 271 -9.53 -1.19 20.41
C ALA A 271 -8.96 -1.09 21.83
N VAL A 272 -7.71 -0.61 21.93
CA VAL A 272 -7.05 -0.38 23.24
C VAL A 272 -7.69 0.76 24.00
N ALA A 273 -8.25 1.77 23.30
CA ALA A 273 -8.99 2.89 23.87
C ALA A 273 -8.23 3.59 25.05
N GLY A 274 -6.92 3.77 24.92
CA GLY A 274 -6.09 4.46 25.91
C GLY A 274 -5.78 3.69 27.18
N LYS A 275 -6.17 2.41 27.32
CA LYS A 275 -5.91 1.60 28.51
C LYS A 275 -4.42 1.44 28.83
N PHE A 276 -3.59 1.45 27.82
CA PHE A 276 -2.12 1.40 27.92
C PHE A 276 -1.47 1.99 26.67
N PRO A 277 -0.19 2.40 26.72
CA PRO A 277 0.52 2.87 25.55
C PRO A 277 0.86 1.70 24.61
N VAL A 278 0.47 1.84 23.34
CA VAL A 278 0.82 0.92 22.26
C VAL A 278 2.10 1.39 21.59
N GLY A 279 3.00 0.47 21.30
CA GLY A 279 4.17 0.69 20.47
C GLY A 279 4.06 -0.13 19.18
N ALA A 280 4.96 0.17 18.23
CA ALA A 280 5.09 -0.64 17.03
C ALA A 280 6.55 -0.79 16.63
N PHE A 281 6.88 -1.89 15.97
CA PHE A 281 8.20 -2.14 15.43
C PHE A 281 8.11 -2.95 14.14
N VAL A 282 9.15 -2.86 13.30
CA VAL A 282 9.29 -3.67 12.10
C VAL A 282 9.58 -5.12 12.51
N GLU A 283 9.05 -6.09 11.78
CA GLU A 283 9.36 -7.50 12.04
C GLU A 283 10.87 -7.74 12.19
N PRO A 284 11.30 -8.64 13.10
CA PRO A 284 12.71 -8.82 13.40
C PRO A 284 13.52 -9.41 12.25
N ALA A 285 14.84 -9.24 12.30
CA ALA A 285 15.78 -9.87 11.39
C ALA A 285 15.94 -11.36 11.68
N GLY A 286 15.99 -12.17 10.62
CA GLY A 286 16.30 -13.60 10.66
C GLY A 286 17.79 -13.90 10.53
N SER A 287 18.10 -15.11 10.04
CA SER A 287 19.48 -15.61 9.87
C SER A 287 20.31 -14.82 8.85
N THR A 288 19.68 -14.07 7.96
CA THR A 288 20.37 -13.15 7.04
C THR A 288 20.94 -11.90 7.72
N GLY A 289 20.56 -11.61 8.96
CA GLY A 289 20.90 -10.38 9.67
C GLY A 289 20.04 -9.17 9.26
N HIS A 290 19.06 -9.37 8.39
CA HIS A 290 18.19 -8.32 7.87
C HIS A 290 16.71 -8.61 8.12
N ALA A 291 15.96 -7.55 8.45
CA ALA A 291 14.50 -7.58 8.44
C ALA A 291 14.03 -7.42 6.99
N TYR A 292 13.07 -8.23 6.59
CA TYR A 292 12.47 -8.20 5.25
C TYR A 292 11.02 -7.75 5.35
N ASN A 293 10.50 -7.21 4.24
CA ASN A 293 9.10 -6.85 4.15
C ASN A 293 8.58 -6.98 2.71
N LEU A 294 7.25 -7.05 2.57
CA LEU A 294 6.57 -7.06 1.29
C LEU A 294 5.61 -5.87 1.21
N VAL A 295 5.71 -5.11 0.12
CA VAL A 295 4.75 -4.04 -0.15
C VAL A 295 3.41 -4.65 -0.53
N GLN A 296 2.38 -4.20 0.16
CA GLN A 296 0.99 -4.56 -0.07
C GLN A 296 0.17 -3.30 -0.34
N GLY A 297 -1.06 -3.47 -0.81
CA GLY A 297 -2.03 -2.39 -0.93
C GLY A 297 -2.66 -2.26 -2.30
N LEU A 298 -3.46 -1.21 -2.47
CA LEU A 298 -4.14 -0.84 -3.70
C LEU A 298 -3.29 0.16 -4.50
N GLY A 299 -3.72 0.44 -5.71
CA GLY A 299 -3.14 1.51 -6.50
C GLY A 299 -3.98 1.81 -7.75
N PHE A 300 -3.75 2.99 -8.28
CA PHE A 300 -4.42 3.48 -9.47
C PHE A 300 -3.96 2.74 -10.72
N VAL A 301 -4.90 2.23 -11.46
CA VAL A 301 -4.73 1.67 -12.81
C VAL A 301 -5.57 2.44 -13.81
N LEU A 302 -5.15 2.43 -15.07
CA LEU A 302 -5.92 2.91 -16.21
C LEU A 302 -6.56 1.71 -16.91
N PRO A 303 -7.84 1.44 -16.72
CA PRO A 303 -8.56 0.47 -17.52
C PRO A 303 -8.50 0.84 -19.02
N LYS A 304 -8.47 -0.16 -19.87
CA LYS A 304 -8.44 0.06 -21.31
C LYS A 304 -9.77 0.66 -21.77
N ALA A 305 -9.75 1.94 -22.09
CA ALA A 305 -10.85 2.71 -22.66
C ALA A 305 -10.39 3.41 -23.93
N ASP A 306 -11.32 3.81 -24.78
CA ASP A 306 -11.03 4.27 -26.14
C ASP A 306 -10.62 5.75 -26.25
N THR A 307 -10.62 6.54 -25.16
CA THR A 307 -10.37 7.98 -25.24
C THR A 307 -9.11 8.45 -24.52
N HIS A 308 -8.21 9.08 -25.28
CA HIS A 308 -6.95 9.65 -24.78
C HIS A 308 -7.18 10.88 -23.86
N THR A 309 -8.23 11.67 -24.10
CA THR A 309 -8.53 12.89 -23.33
C THR A 309 -8.84 12.60 -21.86
N GLU A 310 -9.53 11.50 -21.57
CA GLU A 310 -9.86 11.09 -20.22
C GLU A 310 -8.62 10.55 -19.47
N ALA A 311 -7.71 9.84 -20.16
CA ALA A 311 -6.45 9.41 -19.57
C ALA A 311 -5.56 10.59 -19.15
N GLU A 312 -5.53 11.68 -19.92
CA GLU A 312 -4.84 12.91 -19.53
C GLU A 312 -5.50 13.61 -18.34
N ALA A 313 -6.82 13.58 -18.25
CA ALA A 313 -7.54 14.10 -17.08
C ALA A 313 -7.23 13.26 -15.82
N ALA A 314 -7.21 11.94 -15.96
CA ALA A 314 -6.79 11.03 -14.87
C ALA A 314 -5.34 11.29 -14.46
N LEU A 315 -4.42 11.49 -15.41
CA LEU A 315 -3.02 11.82 -15.12
C LEU A 315 -2.89 13.11 -14.29
N ARG A 316 -3.68 14.15 -14.59
CA ARG A 316 -3.67 15.41 -13.80
C ARG A 316 -4.08 15.17 -12.35
N PHE A 317 -5.12 14.35 -12.12
CA PHE A 317 -5.54 13.97 -10.78
C PHE A 317 -4.46 13.15 -10.07
N VAL A 318 -3.88 12.16 -10.74
CA VAL A 318 -2.86 11.28 -10.19
C VAL A 318 -1.58 12.05 -9.87
N ASN A 319 -1.13 12.97 -10.72
CA ASN A 319 0.00 13.85 -10.41
C ASN A 319 -0.25 14.67 -9.15
N TRP A 320 -1.42 15.31 -9.06
CA TRP A 320 -1.80 16.09 -7.89
C TRP A 320 -1.89 15.19 -6.62
N TRP A 321 -2.38 13.97 -6.74
CA TRP A 321 -2.46 12.99 -5.64
C TRP A 321 -1.07 12.70 -5.03
N PHE A 322 -0.05 12.59 -5.86
CA PHE A 322 1.31 12.27 -5.40
C PHE A 322 2.14 13.48 -4.98
N GLU A 323 1.60 14.70 -5.01
CA GLU A 323 2.25 15.86 -4.42
C GLU A 323 2.40 15.68 -2.89
N PRO A 324 3.49 16.18 -2.27
CA PRO A 324 3.77 15.95 -0.85
C PRO A 324 2.64 16.29 0.11
N ALA A 325 1.90 17.39 -0.16
CA ALA A 325 0.83 17.84 0.73
C ALA A 325 -0.38 16.89 0.75
N GLN A 326 -0.68 16.22 -0.36
CA GLN A 326 -1.75 15.23 -0.45
C GLN A 326 -1.32 13.90 0.18
N GLN A 327 -0.06 13.53 -0.03
CA GLN A 327 0.54 12.35 0.56
C GLN A 327 0.61 12.43 2.09
N VAL A 328 0.96 13.59 2.65
CA VAL A 328 0.90 13.83 4.10
C VAL A 328 -0.53 13.77 4.61
N TYR A 329 -1.48 14.45 3.93
CA TYR A 329 -2.89 14.39 4.30
C TYR A 329 -3.41 12.94 4.33
N TRP A 330 -3.10 12.16 3.29
CA TRP A 330 -3.47 10.76 3.21
C TRP A 330 -2.91 9.94 4.39
N ALA A 331 -1.63 10.09 4.69
CA ALA A 331 -0.99 9.39 5.79
C ALA A 331 -1.60 9.72 7.15
N GLU A 332 -1.82 11.01 7.43
CA GLU A 332 -2.39 11.47 8.71
C GLU A 332 -3.82 11.00 8.96
N HIS A 333 -4.60 10.76 7.88
CA HIS A 333 -6.01 10.39 8.01
C HIS A 333 -6.29 8.90 7.82
N THR A 334 -5.35 8.14 7.27
CA THR A 334 -5.57 6.73 6.92
C THR A 334 -4.61 5.76 7.57
N GLY A 335 -3.44 6.22 8.01
CA GLY A 335 -2.33 5.39 8.47
C GLY A 335 -1.58 4.67 7.34
N TYR A 336 -1.84 5.01 6.07
CA TYR A 336 -1.00 4.58 4.96
C TYR A 336 0.15 5.56 4.76
N PRO A 337 1.41 5.12 4.75
CA PRO A 337 2.55 6.03 4.58
C PRO A 337 2.57 6.66 3.18
N PRO A 338 3.22 7.80 3.01
CA PRO A 338 3.49 8.33 1.68
C PRO A 338 4.30 7.34 0.84
N GLU A 339 3.95 7.21 -0.42
CA GLU A 339 4.62 6.35 -1.40
C GLU A 339 5.86 6.99 -2.02
N THR A 340 5.96 8.33 -1.92
CA THR A 340 7.04 9.11 -2.52
C THR A 340 8.07 9.57 -1.48
N ARG A 341 9.32 9.71 -1.92
CA ARG A 341 10.40 10.27 -1.08
C ARG A 341 10.08 11.69 -0.63
N ALA A 342 9.51 12.50 -1.53
CA ALA A 342 9.10 13.86 -1.22
C ALA A 342 7.97 13.89 -0.17
N GLY A 343 6.98 13.00 -0.29
CA GLY A 343 5.91 12.85 0.70
C GLY A 343 6.43 12.42 2.06
N ILE A 344 7.31 11.41 2.11
CA ILE A 344 7.95 10.95 3.35
C ILE A 344 8.76 12.09 4.00
N ALA A 345 9.54 12.85 3.22
CA ALA A 345 10.32 13.97 3.73
C ALA A 345 9.44 15.11 4.27
N ALA A 346 8.23 15.24 3.78
CA ALA A 346 7.26 16.26 4.21
C ALA A 346 6.49 15.86 5.49
N MET A 347 6.57 14.60 5.94
CA MET A 347 5.86 14.13 7.14
C MET A 347 6.29 14.93 8.39
N PRO A 348 5.32 15.47 9.16
CA PRO A 348 5.64 16.20 10.38
C PRO A 348 6.33 15.31 11.40
N LYS A 349 7.49 15.74 11.92
CA LYS A 349 8.24 14.99 12.95
C LYS A 349 7.41 14.77 14.23
N SER A 350 6.58 15.74 14.60
CA SER A 350 5.68 15.64 15.75
C SER A 350 4.63 14.55 15.56
N PHE A 351 4.09 14.40 14.33
CA PHE A 351 3.17 13.32 14.00
C PHE A 351 3.86 11.97 14.14
N LEU A 352 5.02 11.78 13.52
CA LEU A 352 5.76 10.51 13.61
C LEU A 352 6.15 10.13 15.04
N ALA A 353 6.46 11.12 15.88
CA ALA A 353 6.78 10.89 17.30
C ALA A 353 5.57 10.41 18.11
N SER A 354 4.37 10.85 17.77
CA SER A 354 3.12 10.43 18.43
C SER A 354 2.46 9.21 17.79
N HIS A 355 2.88 8.81 16.58
CA HIS A 355 2.34 7.67 15.82
C HIS A 355 3.44 6.63 15.51
N PRO A 356 3.87 5.83 16.50
CA PRO A 356 4.97 4.87 16.33
C PRO A 356 4.69 3.81 15.26
N GLY A 357 3.42 3.48 15.00
CA GLY A 357 3.03 2.60 13.89
C GLY A 357 3.42 3.16 12.53
N GLU A 358 3.17 4.46 12.32
CA GLU A 358 3.53 5.15 11.08
C GLU A 358 5.05 5.23 10.91
N ALA A 359 5.77 5.60 11.99
CA ALA A 359 7.23 5.62 11.98
C ALA A 359 7.84 4.24 11.68
N ALA A 360 7.29 3.17 12.28
CA ALA A 360 7.72 1.78 12.00
C ALA A 360 7.43 1.40 10.53
N THR A 361 6.28 1.80 10.00
CA THR A 361 5.90 1.52 8.62
C THR A 361 6.81 2.22 7.62
N ILE A 362 7.09 3.51 7.79
CA ILE A 362 8.03 4.24 6.94
C ILE A 362 9.42 3.58 6.99
N LYS A 363 9.88 3.20 8.19
CA LYS A 363 11.14 2.47 8.36
C LYS A 363 11.16 1.15 7.59
N GLY A 364 10.08 0.36 7.68
CA GLY A 364 9.92 -0.89 6.95
C GLY A 364 9.85 -0.67 5.44
N LEU A 365 9.01 0.27 4.99
CA LEU A 365 8.78 0.57 3.59
C LEU A 365 10.05 1.04 2.86
N THR A 366 10.87 1.87 3.53
CA THR A 366 12.11 2.42 2.97
C THR A 366 13.32 1.51 3.13
N SER A 367 13.18 0.36 3.77
CA SER A 367 14.27 -0.62 3.89
C SER A 367 14.69 -1.15 2.51
N PRO A 368 16.00 -1.32 2.25
CA PRO A 368 16.49 -1.93 1.01
C PRO A 368 16.10 -3.40 0.86
N THR A 369 15.62 -4.03 1.94
CA THR A 369 15.15 -5.41 2.00
C THR A 369 13.62 -5.50 1.95
N THR A 370 12.94 -4.45 1.50
CA THR A 370 11.51 -4.47 1.18
C THR A 370 11.33 -4.70 -0.31
N PHE A 371 10.45 -5.64 -0.65
CA PHE A 371 10.24 -6.13 -2.01
C PHE A 371 8.81 -5.92 -2.47
N PRO A 372 8.56 -5.78 -3.79
CA PRO A 372 7.23 -5.91 -4.35
C PRO A 372 6.73 -7.35 -4.18
N ARG A 373 5.43 -7.54 -4.24
CA ARG A 373 4.86 -8.88 -4.36
C ARG A 373 5.23 -9.51 -5.70
N PRO A 374 5.37 -10.85 -5.75
CA PRO A 374 5.55 -11.55 -7.00
C PRO A 374 4.41 -11.27 -7.97
N VAL A 375 4.74 -11.10 -9.23
CA VAL A 375 3.77 -10.95 -10.31
C VAL A 375 3.49 -12.33 -10.89
N SER A 376 2.31 -12.86 -10.62
CA SER A 376 1.82 -14.13 -11.18
C SER A 376 0.30 -14.10 -11.21
N ASP A 377 -0.31 -14.69 -12.21
CA ASP A 377 -1.76 -14.91 -12.28
C ASP A 377 -2.23 -15.99 -11.29
N SER A 378 -1.32 -16.85 -10.81
CA SER A 378 -1.57 -17.87 -9.79
C SER A 378 -1.16 -17.46 -8.37
N TYR A 379 -0.82 -16.19 -8.16
CA TYR A 379 -0.32 -15.73 -6.85
C TYR A 379 -1.35 -15.99 -5.72
N LYS A 380 -2.63 -15.81 -6.00
CA LYS A 380 -3.70 -15.98 -5.02
C LYS A 380 -3.81 -17.43 -4.55
N GLU A 381 -3.70 -18.38 -5.47
CA GLU A 381 -3.77 -19.82 -5.19
C GLU A 381 -2.56 -20.26 -4.35
N VAL A 382 -1.36 -19.82 -4.72
CA VAL A 382 -0.13 -20.09 -3.97
C VAL A 382 -0.23 -19.47 -2.57
N GLN A 383 -0.74 -18.25 -2.45
CA GLN A 383 -0.95 -17.59 -1.17
C GLN A 383 -1.90 -18.39 -0.27
N SER A 384 -3.04 -18.84 -0.81
CA SER A 384 -4.01 -19.64 -0.06
C SER A 384 -3.43 -20.98 0.40
N ALA A 385 -2.62 -21.63 -0.44
CA ALA A 385 -1.92 -22.86 -0.08
C ALA A 385 -0.90 -22.64 1.04
N LEU A 386 -0.15 -21.53 0.98
CA LEU A 386 0.80 -21.15 2.02
C LEU A 386 0.11 -20.88 3.35
N ASP A 387 -1.00 -20.12 3.35
CA ASP A 387 -1.78 -19.81 4.55
C ASP A 387 -2.27 -21.10 5.24
N ALA A 388 -2.86 -22.03 4.47
CA ALA A 388 -3.33 -23.32 4.97
C ALA A 388 -2.17 -24.18 5.52
N THR A 389 -1.09 -24.32 4.75
CA THR A 389 0.08 -25.11 5.16
C THR A 389 0.73 -24.57 6.41
N PHE A 390 0.83 -23.24 6.55
CA PHE A 390 1.36 -22.62 7.75
C PHE A 390 0.55 -23.00 8.97
N LEU A 391 -0.75 -22.90 8.91
CA LEU A 391 -1.65 -23.24 10.01
C LEU A 391 -1.52 -24.72 10.40
N GLU A 392 -1.49 -25.64 9.44
CA GLU A 392 -1.35 -27.07 9.70
C GLU A 392 -0.02 -27.44 10.35
N ILE A 393 1.09 -26.88 9.83
CA ILE A 393 2.42 -27.11 10.42
C ILE A 393 2.51 -26.53 11.81
N VAL A 394 2.12 -25.27 12.00
CA VAL A 394 2.32 -24.58 13.29
C VAL A 394 1.45 -25.19 14.39
N THR A 395 0.23 -25.59 14.07
CA THR A 395 -0.66 -26.29 15.03
C THR A 395 -0.29 -27.75 15.25
N GLY A 396 0.70 -28.29 14.54
CA GLY A 396 1.18 -29.66 14.69
C GLY A 396 0.35 -30.73 14.00
N LYS A 397 -0.61 -30.34 13.16
CA LYS A 397 -1.42 -31.28 12.36
C LYS A 397 -0.59 -31.91 11.25
N GLU A 398 0.43 -31.19 10.74
CA GLU A 398 1.34 -31.68 9.73
C GLU A 398 2.79 -31.52 10.17
N SER A 399 3.70 -32.39 9.70
CA SER A 399 5.13 -32.22 9.91
C SER A 399 5.69 -31.07 9.07
N VAL A 400 6.75 -30.40 9.52
CA VAL A 400 7.40 -29.33 8.74
C VAL A 400 7.84 -29.83 7.38
N SER A 401 8.50 -31.00 7.34
CA SER A 401 9.02 -31.55 6.09
C SER A 401 7.93 -31.94 5.09
N THR A 402 6.88 -32.62 5.57
CA THR A 402 5.77 -33.03 4.72
C THR A 402 4.96 -31.83 4.22
N GLY A 403 4.64 -30.89 5.13
CA GLY A 403 3.88 -29.70 4.78
C GLY A 403 4.60 -28.83 3.73
N LEU A 404 5.92 -28.59 3.91
CA LEU A 404 6.69 -27.81 2.93
C LEU A 404 6.82 -28.52 1.58
N ALA A 405 7.03 -29.86 1.57
CA ALA A 405 7.06 -30.62 0.32
C ALA A 405 5.70 -30.61 -0.41
N THR A 406 4.60 -30.68 0.35
CA THR A 406 3.24 -30.61 -0.20
C THR A 406 2.97 -29.19 -0.74
N LEU A 407 3.42 -28.16 -0.03
CA LEU A 407 3.27 -26.78 -0.46
C LEU A 407 3.98 -26.51 -1.78
N ASP A 408 5.24 -26.95 -1.93
CA ASP A 408 5.98 -26.81 -3.18
C ASP A 408 5.26 -27.55 -4.33
N LYS A 409 4.87 -28.80 -4.13
CA LYS A 409 4.15 -29.57 -5.14
C LYS A 409 2.84 -28.90 -5.57
N THR A 410 2.07 -28.38 -4.61
CA THR A 410 0.78 -27.72 -4.87
C THR A 410 1.01 -26.38 -5.55
N GLY A 411 1.95 -25.57 -5.07
CA GLY A 411 2.32 -24.28 -5.66
C GLY A 411 2.84 -24.44 -7.09
N ASP A 412 3.71 -25.40 -7.32
CA ASP A 412 4.22 -25.70 -8.67
C ASP A 412 3.09 -26.11 -9.63
N SER A 413 2.06 -26.82 -9.16
CA SER A 413 0.90 -27.17 -9.99
C SER A 413 0.09 -25.94 -10.41
N TYR A 414 -0.02 -24.93 -9.56
CA TYR A 414 -0.65 -23.65 -9.90
C TYR A 414 0.21 -22.85 -10.86
N MET A 415 1.52 -22.80 -10.61
CA MET A 415 2.47 -22.04 -11.44
C MET A 415 2.65 -22.64 -12.83
N SER A 416 2.56 -23.96 -13.00
CA SER A 416 2.71 -24.63 -14.30
C SER A 416 1.60 -24.30 -15.31
N GLY A 417 0.42 -23.87 -14.83
CA GLY A 417 -0.68 -23.35 -15.64
C GLY A 417 -0.56 -21.86 -15.94
N ALA A 418 0.36 -21.16 -15.29
CA ALA A 418 0.58 -19.73 -15.47
C ALA A 418 1.55 -19.49 -16.62
N SER A 419 1.16 -18.68 -17.59
CA SER A 419 2.10 -18.18 -18.61
C SER A 419 3.10 -17.23 -17.93
N ALA A 420 4.37 -17.31 -18.28
CA ALA A 420 5.33 -16.26 -17.94
C ALA A 420 4.83 -14.93 -18.51
N LEU A 421 4.68 -13.93 -17.65
CA LEU A 421 4.24 -12.57 -18.01
C LEU A 421 5.43 -11.71 -18.44
#